data_dc7f5ee952c271c2c8907e31dc4ba123
#
_entry.id   dc7f5ee952c271c2c8907e31dc4ba123
#
_cell.length_a   1.000
_cell.length_b   1.000
_cell.length_c   1.000
_cell.angle_alpha   90.00
_cell.angle_beta   90.00
_cell.angle_gamma   90.00
#
_symmetry.space_group_name_H-M   'P 1'
#
loop_
_entity.id
_entity.type
_entity.pdbx_description
1 polymer ?
#
loop_
_entity_poly.entity_id
_entity_poly.type
_entity_poly.pdbx_seq_one_letter_code
_entity_poly.pdbx_strand_id
1 'polypeptide(L)'
;MDDLAKMKAGLWLHARKPQIREALQRCEELVFRFNSLPPSREEERNAIIRQLFGRTGGTFCIHSPFHCDFGSQISIGDDFTGNFNLTILDEAQWQLCAAYRPP
;
A
#
# COMPACT_ATOMS: atom_id res chain seq x y z
N MET A 1 -5.43 -4.07 24.53
CA MET A 1 -4.71 -4.18 23.25
C MET A 1 -5.69 -3.85 22.14
N ASP A 2 -5.37 -2.86 21.31
CA ASP A 2 -6.25 -2.49 20.21
C ASP A 2 -6.14 -3.47 19.05
N ASP A 3 -7.01 -3.30 18.06
CA ASP A 3 -7.06 -4.22 16.93
C ASP A 3 -5.79 -4.19 16.07
N LEU A 4 -5.15 -3.04 15.96
CA LEU A 4 -3.91 -2.93 15.20
C LEU A 4 -2.78 -3.69 15.88
N ALA A 5 -2.68 -3.59 17.21
CA ALA A 5 -1.69 -4.34 17.96
C ALA A 5 -1.93 -5.84 17.86
N LYS A 6 -3.19 -6.27 17.88
CA LYS A 6 -3.54 -7.67 17.70
C LYS A 6 -3.13 -8.16 16.31
N MET A 7 -3.33 -7.36 15.28
CA MET A 7 -2.94 -7.70 13.92
C MET A 7 -1.43 -7.84 13.80
N LYS A 8 -0.68 -6.92 14.39
CA LYS A 8 0.78 -7.00 14.42
C LYS A 8 1.28 -8.28 15.07
N ALA A 9 0.66 -8.66 16.18
CA ALA A 9 1.07 -9.83 16.95
C ALA A 9 0.65 -11.14 16.30
N GLY A 10 -0.45 -11.14 15.53
CA GLY A 10 -0.98 -12.36 14.98
C GLY A 10 -1.82 -12.17 13.74
N LEU A 11 -1.26 -11.48 12.73
CA LEU A 11 -1.98 -11.20 11.49
C LEU A 11 -2.58 -12.47 10.87
N TRP A 12 -1.85 -13.56 10.91
CA TRP A 12 -2.32 -14.83 10.36
C TRP A 12 -3.55 -15.38 11.09
N LEU A 13 -3.69 -15.10 12.38
CA LEU A 13 -4.89 -15.47 13.13
C LEU A 13 -6.08 -14.61 12.72
N HIS A 14 -5.84 -13.30 12.57
CA HIS A 14 -6.89 -12.36 12.20
C HIS A 14 -7.33 -12.52 10.76
N ALA A 15 -6.49 -13.08 9.90
CA ALA A 15 -6.84 -13.35 8.50
C ALA A 15 -8.01 -14.33 8.36
N ARG A 16 -8.38 -15.02 9.44
CA ARG A 16 -9.58 -15.88 9.45
C ARG A 16 -10.87 -15.07 9.50
N LYS A 17 -10.83 -13.83 10.00
CA LYS A 17 -12.02 -12.98 10.03
C LYS A 17 -12.35 -12.54 8.61
N PRO A 18 -13.62 -12.68 8.18
CA PRO A 18 -13.98 -12.35 6.79
C PRO A 18 -13.59 -10.94 6.36
N GLN A 19 -13.78 -9.95 7.23
CA GLN A 19 -13.46 -8.55 6.88
C GLN A 19 -11.97 -8.36 6.63
N ILE A 20 -11.13 -9.01 7.43
CA ILE A 20 -9.68 -8.91 7.27
C ILE A 20 -9.24 -9.65 6.02
N ARG A 21 -9.81 -10.84 5.79
CA ARG A 21 -9.50 -11.62 4.60
C ARG A 21 -9.86 -10.88 3.33
N GLU A 22 -11.02 -10.24 3.30
CA GLU A 22 -11.45 -9.46 2.14
C GLU A 22 -10.53 -8.28 1.90
N ALA A 23 -10.12 -7.59 2.97
CA ALA A 23 -9.21 -6.45 2.85
C ALA A 23 -7.85 -6.88 2.32
N LEU A 24 -7.31 -7.99 2.80
CA LEU A 24 -6.04 -8.53 2.31
C LEU A 24 -6.14 -8.95 0.85
N GLN A 25 -7.23 -9.61 0.47
CA GLN A 25 -7.44 -10.05 -0.90
C GLN A 25 -7.59 -8.87 -1.85
N ARG A 26 -8.34 -7.86 -1.45
CA ARG A 26 -8.48 -6.64 -2.23
C ARG A 26 -7.11 -5.99 -2.48
N CYS A 27 -6.31 -5.91 -1.44
CA CYS A 27 -4.97 -5.37 -1.55
C CYS A 27 -4.11 -6.18 -2.52
N GLU A 28 -4.12 -7.50 -2.38
CA GLU A 28 -3.34 -8.37 -3.26
C GLU A 28 -3.73 -8.19 -4.73
N GLU A 29 -5.01 -8.07 -5.02
CA GLU A 29 -5.46 -7.86 -6.40
C GLU A 29 -5.03 -6.52 -6.96
N LEU A 30 -5.16 -5.46 -6.17
CA LEU A 30 -4.74 -4.12 -6.62
C LEU A 30 -3.22 -4.06 -6.81
N VAL A 31 -2.47 -4.66 -5.90
CA VAL A 31 -1.00 -4.71 -6.01
C VAL A 31 -0.59 -5.53 -7.24
N PHE A 32 -1.25 -6.65 -7.48
CA PHE A 32 -0.97 -7.46 -8.66
C PHE A 32 -1.21 -6.66 -9.94
N ARG A 33 -2.32 -5.95 -10.04
CA ARG A 33 -2.63 -5.14 -11.22
C ARG A 33 -1.60 -4.03 -11.40
N PHE A 34 -1.25 -3.35 -10.31
CA PHE A 34 -0.24 -2.30 -10.34
C PHE A 34 1.09 -2.82 -10.87
N ASN A 35 1.56 -3.93 -10.32
CA ASN A 35 2.87 -4.49 -10.69
C ASN A 35 2.88 -5.11 -12.08
N SER A 36 1.70 -5.39 -12.64
CA SER A 36 1.57 -5.97 -13.97
C SER A 36 1.53 -4.93 -15.09
N LEU A 37 1.28 -3.68 -14.75
CA LEU A 37 1.22 -2.62 -15.75
C LEU A 37 2.62 -2.16 -16.13
N PRO A 38 2.84 -1.88 -17.44
CA PRO A 38 4.13 -1.31 -17.86
C PRO A 38 4.33 0.08 -17.27
N PRO A 39 5.60 0.48 -17.07
CA PRO A 39 5.88 1.82 -16.53
C PRO A 39 5.29 2.97 -17.36
N SER A 40 5.08 2.76 -18.65
CA SER A 40 4.49 3.77 -19.54
C SER A 40 3.01 4.06 -19.25
N ARG A 41 2.34 3.18 -18.53
CA ARG A 41 0.94 3.36 -18.16
C ARG A 41 0.81 4.12 -16.84
N GLU A 42 1.43 5.28 -16.76
CA GLU A 42 1.55 6.04 -15.52
C GLU A 42 0.19 6.41 -14.92
N GLU A 43 -0.74 6.87 -15.76
CA GLU A 43 -2.06 7.27 -15.26
C GLU A 43 -2.84 6.09 -14.67
N GLU A 44 -2.80 4.95 -15.34
CA GLU A 44 -3.47 3.75 -14.84
C GLU A 44 -2.82 3.25 -13.56
N ARG A 45 -1.50 3.27 -13.50
CA ARG A 45 -0.75 2.85 -12.32
C ARG A 45 -1.09 3.74 -11.13
N ASN A 46 -1.08 5.06 -11.34
CA ASN A 46 -1.39 6.01 -10.27
C ASN A 46 -2.85 5.92 -9.82
N ALA A 47 -3.77 5.63 -10.74
CA ALA A 47 -5.17 5.42 -10.37
C ALA A 47 -5.32 4.23 -9.42
N ILE A 48 -4.57 3.16 -9.64
CA ILE A 48 -4.58 2.00 -8.74
C ILE A 48 -4.06 2.39 -7.36
N ILE A 49 -2.99 3.15 -7.29
CA ILE A 49 -2.45 3.61 -6.02
C ILE A 49 -3.47 4.48 -5.26
N ARG A 50 -4.18 5.34 -5.98
CA ARG A 50 -5.23 6.15 -5.35
C ARG A 50 -6.38 5.32 -4.80
N GLN A 51 -6.69 4.19 -5.43
CA GLN A 51 -7.67 3.26 -4.90
C GLN A 51 -7.14 2.48 -3.70
N LEU A 52 -5.85 2.17 -3.72
CA LEU A 52 -5.22 1.32 -2.72
C LEU A 52 -4.91 2.07 -1.43
N PHE A 53 -4.28 3.24 -1.54
CA PHE A 53 -3.84 4.00 -0.37
C PHE A 53 -5.00 4.76 0.26
N GLY A 54 -4.88 5.01 1.56
CA GLY A 54 -5.88 5.79 2.28
C GLY A 54 -5.88 7.26 1.87
N ARG A 55 -4.71 7.80 1.58
CA ARG A 55 -4.57 9.19 1.13
C ARG A 55 -3.34 9.32 0.26
N THR A 56 -3.47 10.10 -0.81
CA THR A 56 -2.34 10.42 -1.70
C THR A 56 -2.29 11.91 -1.95
N GLY A 57 -1.09 12.42 -2.18
CA GLY A 57 -0.90 13.78 -2.69
C GLY A 57 -1.26 13.89 -4.16
N GLY A 58 -1.07 15.08 -4.72
CA GLY A 58 -1.40 15.36 -6.11
C GLY A 58 -0.47 14.68 -7.10
N THR A 59 0.81 14.64 -6.78
CA THR A 59 1.83 14.01 -7.62
C THR A 59 2.63 13.00 -6.79
N PHE A 60 2.88 11.87 -7.39
CA PHE A 60 3.73 10.84 -6.77
C PHE A 60 4.19 9.88 -7.85
N CYS A 61 5.24 9.12 -7.54
CA CYS A 61 5.76 8.08 -8.41
C CYS A 61 6.16 6.89 -7.56
N ILE A 62 5.61 5.73 -7.87
CA ILE A 62 5.97 4.50 -7.17
C ILE A 62 6.40 3.49 -8.21
N HIS A 63 7.65 3.04 -8.09
CA HIS A 63 8.22 2.05 -9.01
C HIS A 63 7.74 0.65 -8.65
N SER A 64 7.64 -0.19 -9.66
CA SER A 64 7.34 -1.60 -9.46
C SER A 64 8.61 -2.40 -9.23
N PRO A 65 8.57 -3.50 -8.51
CA PRO A 65 7.40 -3.98 -7.78
C PRO A 65 7.21 -3.24 -6.45
N PHE A 66 5.95 -3.13 -6.06
CA PHE A 66 5.55 -2.54 -4.78
C PHE A 66 4.65 -3.54 -4.04
N HIS A 67 4.78 -3.60 -2.72
CA HIS A 67 3.97 -4.50 -1.89
C HIS A 67 3.54 -3.81 -0.61
N CYS A 68 2.33 -4.12 -0.16
CA CYS A 68 1.83 -3.70 1.15
C CYS A 68 0.80 -4.72 1.63
N ASP A 69 0.39 -4.62 2.90
CA ASP A 69 -0.59 -5.55 3.47
C ASP A 69 -2.02 -5.12 3.15
N PHE A 70 -2.37 -3.89 3.44
CA PHE A 70 -3.73 -3.36 3.24
C PHE A 70 -3.76 -2.21 2.25
N GLY A 71 -2.78 -1.35 2.28
CA GLY A 71 -2.75 -0.11 1.50
C GLY A 71 -3.55 1.00 2.15
N SER A 72 -4.72 0.69 2.69
CA SER A 72 -5.65 1.68 3.26
C SER A 72 -5.09 2.44 4.46
N GLN A 73 -4.04 1.93 5.08
CA GLN A 73 -3.39 2.57 6.22
C GLN A 73 -2.22 3.47 5.79
N ILE A 74 -1.97 3.57 4.49
CA ILE A 74 -0.85 4.34 3.96
C ILE A 74 -1.34 5.70 3.50
N SER A 75 -0.63 6.75 3.92
CA SER A 75 -0.84 8.12 3.45
C SER A 75 0.48 8.65 2.90
N ILE A 76 0.45 9.22 1.71
CA ILE A 76 1.63 9.83 1.11
C ILE A 76 1.33 11.28 0.74
N GLY A 77 2.34 12.14 0.88
CA GLY A 77 2.23 13.54 0.52
C GLY A 77 2.56 13.81 -0.93
N ASP A 78 2.63 15.09 -1.28
CA ASP A 78 2.99 15.50 -2.63
C ASP A 78 4.44 15.14 -2.94
N ASP A 79 4.69 14.84 -4.20
CA ASP A 79 6.02 14.54 -4.74
C ASP A 79 6.71 13.34 -4.08
N PHE A 80 5.91 12.44 -3.52
CA PHE A 80 6.44 11.20 -2.97
C PHE A 80 7.02 10.32 -4.07
N THR A 81 8.19 9.75 -3.81
CA THR A 81 8.79 8.76 -4.71
C THR A 81 9.09 7.48 -3.95
N GLY A 82 8.47 6.41 -4.36
CA GLY A 82 8.74 5.06 -3.85
C GLY A 82 9.68 4.32 -4.78
N ASN A 83 10.77 3.83 -4.25
CA ASN A 83 11.79 3.14 -5.05
C ASN A 83 11.37 1.70 -5.34
N PHE A 84 12.14 1.02 -6.20
CA PHE A 84 11.88 -0.38 -6.55
C PHE A 84 11.89 -1.26 -5.30
N ASN A 85 10.98 -2.22 -5.28
CA ASN A 85 10.82 -3.18 -4.19
C ASN A 85 10.42 -2.55 -2.85
N LEU A 86 9.82 -1.36 -2.87
CA LEU A 86 9.28 -0.77 -1.66
C LEU A 86 8.21 -1.69 -1.10
N THR A 87 8.34 -2.03 0.17
CA THR A 87 7.37 -2.85 0.88
C THR A 87 6.96 -2.14 2.16
N ILE A 88 5.67 -1.91 2.32
CA ILE A 88 5.13 -1.26 3.51
C ILE A 88 4.16 -2.23 4.17
N LEU A 89 4.51 -2.68 5.36
CA LEU A 89 3.64 -3.57 6.13
C LEU A 89 2.71 -2.70 6.96
N ASP A 90 1.62 -2.25 6.35
CA ASP A 90 0.73 -1.28 6.95
C ASP A 90 -0.33 -1.93 7.85
N GLU A 91 0.13 -2.63 8.87
CA GLU A 91 -0.73 -3.13 9.93
C GLU A 91 -1.10 -2.01 10.90
N ALA A 92 -0.42 -0.86 10.79
CA ALA A 92 -0.71 0.38 11.48
C ALA A 92 -0.66 1.52 10.46
N GLN A 93 -1.11 2.71 10.85
CA GLN A 93 -1.09 3.85 9.94
C GLN A 93 0.34 4.29 9.63
N TRP A 94 0.59 4.52 8.35
CA TRP A 94 1.85 5.03 7.85
C TRP A 94 1.63 6.36 7.15
N GLN A 95 2.37 7.38 7.59
CA GLN A 95 2.41 8.67 6.91
C GLN A 95 3.80 8.88 6.34
N LEU A 96 3.86 9.02 5.03
CA LEU A 96 5.13 9.22 4.33
C LEU A 96 5.13 10.59 3.70
N CYS A 97 6.13 11.37 4.05
CA CYS A 97 6.31 12.70 3.49
C CYS A 97 6.86 12.63 2.08
N ALA A 98 6.92 13.78 1.42
CA ALA A 98 7.50 13.90 0.09
C ALA A 98 8.90 13.28 0.06
N ALA A 99 9.24 12.66 -1.07
CA ALA A 99 10.59 12.17 -1.34
C ALA A 99 11.10 11.13 -0.33
N TYR A 100 10.24 10.17 0.05
CA TYR A 100 10.72 9.02 0.83
C TYR A 100 11.74 8.24 0.00
N ARG A 101 12.94 8.08 0.56
CA ARG A 101 14.01 7.31 -0.07
C ARG A 101 14.55 6.33 0.97
N PRO A 102 14.29 5.03 0.79
CA PRO A 102 14.85 4.03 1.70
C PRO A 102 16.39 4.03 1.60
N PRO A 103 17.04 3.68 2.68
CA PRO A 103 18.51 3.64 2.69
C PRO A 103 19.06 2.62 1.73
#